data_4866771aa0819e846fa8e1b3811eee48
#
_entry.id   4866771aa0819e846fa8e1b3811eee48
#
_cell.length_a   1.000
_cell.length_b   1.000
_cell.length_c   1.000
_cell.angle_alpha   90.00
_cell.angle_beta   90.00
_cell.angle_gamma   90.00
#
_symmetry.space_group_name_H-M   'P 1'
#
loop_
_entity.id
_entity.type
_entity.pdbx_description
1 polymer ?
#
loop_
_entity_poly.entity_id
_entity_poly.type
_entity_poly.pdbx_seq_one_letter_code
_entity_poly.pdbx_strand_id
1 'polypeptide(L)'
;MARLALLSVSNKTGLIDLTRSLVEEFDFDLISSGGTAQALKDAGLPVTKVADYTGSPEILGGRVKTLHPRIHGGILARRDVPQDITDLENNQIRPIDLVVVNLYPFEETIAKPGVTLSQAVEQIDIGGPAMLRASSKNFAHLTVLCDPAQYDEYLEELRQNNGEASLEFRQKSALKGFLHTASYDQAIASYLAEAQQHTLIGTQLQSLRYGENPHQPAAWYQTGTTPTGWTAATKLQGKELSYNNLVDLEAARRIIAEFTDTPAATIIKHTNPCGTALGSSISEAYQKAFNADSTSAFGGIVALNRPIDAATAKELIKTFLECVVAPSCEADAQEILGKKSNVRVLTLPDLSSGPKDTVKAIAGGFLVESSDDVIADTNQWQIVTERQPTASELAELLFAWKVCKHVKSNGIVVSGDRTTIGVGAGQMNRVGSVKIALEQAGEKAKDAILASDGFFPFDDSVRTAAAAGITALVQPGGSLRDQDSIKAANELGLVMVFTGVRHFLH
;
A
#
# COMPACT_ATOMS: atom_id res chain seq x y z
N MET A 1 31.76 33.95 -12.28
CA MET A 1 30.37 34.43 -12.54
C MET A 1 29.47 33.79 -11.50
N ALA A 2 28.47 34.52 -10.99
CA ALA A 2 27.49 33.93 -10.10
C ALA A 2 26.81 32.73 -10.79
N ARG A 3 26.44 31.72 -9.99
CA ARG A 3 25.71 30.54 -10.49
C ARG A 3 24.30 30.92 -10.92
N LEU A 4 23.67 30.13 -11.78
CA LEU A 4 22.38 30.45 -12.35
C LEU A 4 21.34 29.38 -12.01
N ALA A 5 20.22 29.79 -11.39
CA ALA A 5 19.10 28.93 -11.09
C ALA A 5 17.88 29.32 -11.93
N LEU A 6 17.25 28.31 -12.56
CA LEU A 6 15.99 28.44 -13.27
C LEU A 6 14.86 27.84 -12.43
N LEU A 7 13.85 28.65 -12.09
CA LEU A 7 12.73 28.25 -11.24
C LEU A 7 11.40 28.39 -11.95
N SER A 8 10.61 27.31 -11.98
CA SER A 8 9.27 27.29 -12.56
C SER A 8 8.42 26.26 -11.81
N VAL A 9 7.71 26.69 -10.77
CA VAL A 9 6.99 25.79 -9.87
C VAL A 9 5.50 26.13 -9.79
N SER A 10 4.66 25.11 -9.86
CA SER A 10 3.23 25.18 -9.57
C SER A 10 3.01 25.21 -8.06
N ASN A 11 3.52 24.23 -7.35
CA ASN A 11 3.56 24.18 -5.87
C ASN A 11 4.70 25.05 -5.36
N LYS A 12 4.37 26.09 -4.60
CA LYS A 12 5.31 27.09 -4.06
C LYS A 12 5.73 26.84 -2.61
N THR A 13 5.40 25.67 -2.06
CA THR A 13 5.83 25.29 -0.70
C THR A 13 7.35 25.34 -0.58
N GLY A 14 7.87 26.05 0.42
CA GLY A 14 9.31 26.18 0.68
C GLY A 14 10.11 26.97 -0.37
N LEU A 15 9.47 27.46 -1.45
CA LEU A 15 10.17 28.15 -2.55
C LEU A 15 10.95 29.39 -2.08
N ILE A 16 10.34 30.23 -1.23
CA ILE A 16 10.94 31.49 -0.80
C ILE A 16 12.17 31.24 0.08
N ASP A 17 12.10 30.28 0.99
CA ASP A 17 13.21 29.94 1.87
C ASP A 17 14.39 29.33 1.08
N LEU A 18 14.08 28.40 0.16
CA LEU A 18 15.09 27.89 -0.77
C LEU A 18 15.79 29.02 -1.54
N THR A 19 14.99 29.88 -2.19
CA THR A 19 15.56 30.92 -3.06
C THR A 19 16.30 32.00 -2.29
N ARG A 20 15.87 32.30 -1.07
CA ARG A 20 16.60 33.22 -0.18
C ARG A 20 17.99 32.66 0.15
N SER A 21 18.08 31.41 0.56
CA SER A 21 19.38 30.75 0.80
C SER A 21 20.23 30.67 -0.46
N LEU A 22 19.66 30.39 -1.63
CA LEU A 22 20.41 30.38 -2.89
C LEU A 22 21.03 31.73 -3.21
N VAL A 23 20.33 32.84 -2.96
CA VAL A 23 20.85 34.21 -3.22
C VAL A 23 21.83 34.64 -2.13
N GLU A 24 21.45 34.53 -0.85
CA GLU A 24 22.17 35.12 0.26
C GLU A 24 23.36 34.27 0.73
N GLU A 25 23.26 32.92 0.68
CA GLU A 25 24.33 32.02 1.14
C GLU A 25 25.23 31.56 -0.03
N PHE A 26 24.66 31.38 -1.23
CA PHE A 26 25.32 30.65 -2.31
C PHE A 26 25.55 31.47 -3.60
N ASP A 27 25.25 32.75 -3.63
CA ASP A 27 25.47 33.68 -4.76
C ASP A 27 24.87 33.21 -6.09
N PHE A 28 23.58 32.78 -6.06
CA PHE A 28 22.86 32.44 -7.26
C PHE A 28 22.12 33.63 -7.85
N ASP A 29 22.24 33.81 -9.17
CA ASP A 29 21.29 34.59 -9.97
C ASP A 29 20.02 33.75 -10.27
N LEU A 30 18.86 34.40 -10.23
CA LEU A 30 17.59 33.69 -10.45
C LEU A 30 16.96 34.07 -11.79
N ILE A 31 16.51 33.05 -12.55
CA ILE A 31 15.64 33.20 -13.72
C ILE A 31 14.31 32.51 -13.43
N SER A 32 13.20 33.15 -13.75
CA SER A 32 11.88 32.57 -13.54
C SER A 32 10.82 33.15 -14.48
N SER A 33 9.68 32.45 -14.60
CA SER A 33 8.55 32.89 -15.41
C SER A 33 7.22 32.89 -14.63
N GLY A 34 6.23 33.57 -15.16
CA GLY A 34 4.84 33.56 -14.68
C GLY A 34 4.68 33.85 -13.19
N GLY A 35 3.82 33.03 -12.53
CA GLY A 35 3.49 33.19 -11.11
C GLY A 35 4.64 32.88 -10.15
N THR A 36 5.66 32.11 -10.58
CA THR A 36 6.86 31.88 -9.78
C THR A 36 7.71 33.17 -9.70
N ALA A 37 7.96 33.83 -10.83
CA ALA A 37 8.69 35.11 -10.85
C ALA A 37 7.98 36.18 -10.02
N GLN A 38 6.64 36.21 -10.06
CA GLN A 38 5.88 37.16 -9.27
C GLN A 38 6.03 36.91 -7.77
N ALA A 39 5.90 35.64 -7.33
CA ALA A 39 6.06 35.27 -5.92
C ALA A 39 7.46 35.65 -5.38
N LEU A 40 8.52 35.45 -6.18
CA LEU A 40 9.89 35.82 -5.80
C LEU A 40 10.05 37.35 -5.68
N LYS A 41 9.48 38.13 -6.61
CA LYS A 41 9.49 39.59 -6.55
C LYS A 41 8.74 40.13 -5.35
N ASP A 42 7.58 39.59 -5.05
CA ASP A 42 6.75 39.96 -3.90
C ASP A 42 7.47 39.69 -2.56
N ALA A 43 8.36 38.68 -2.55
CA ALA A 43 9.24 38.37 -1.42
C ALA A 43 10.54 39.21 -1.38
N GLY A 44 10.71 40.18 -2.30
CA GLY A 44 11.86 41.07 -2.36
C GLY A 44 13.13 40.44 -2.93
N LEU A 45 13.04 39.27 -3.58
CA LEU A 45 14.19 38.58 -4.16
C LEU A 45 14.49 39.07 -5.59
N PRO A 46 15.80 39.26 -5.94
CA PRO A 46 16.19 39.62 -7.30
C PRO A 46 15.91 38.46 -8.25
N VAL A 47 15.07 38.66 -9.25
CA VAL A 47 14.76 37.66 -10.26
C VAL A 47 14.64 38.29 -11.64
N THR A 48 15.33 37.67 -12.62
CA THR A 48 15.21 38.01 -14.04
C THR A 48 14.06 37.20 -14.66
N LYS A 49 13.15 37.85 -15.38
CA LYS A 49 12.11 37.12 -16.10
C LYS A 49 12.71 36.36 -17.28
N VAL A 50 12.17 35.18 -17.57
CA VAL A 50 12.58 34.35 -18.73
C VAL A 50 12.49 35.15 -20.03
N ALA A 51 11.45 35.97 -20.22
CA ALA A 51 11.29 36.81 -21.39
C ALA A 51 12.43 37.83 -21.53
N ASP A 52 12.86 38.43 -20.42
CA ASP A 52 13.97 39.40 -20.43
C ASP A 52 15.32 38.70 -20.69
N TYR A 53 15.51 37.50 -20.12
CA TYR A 53 16.73 36.72 -20.32
C TYR A 53 16.84 36.18 -21.75
N THR A 54 15.74 35.70 -22.35
CA THR A 54 15.72 35.13 -23.70
C THR A 54 15.65 36.20 -24.79
N GLY A 55 15.11 37.36 -24.49
CA GLY A 55 14.72 38.41 -25.46
C GLY A 55 13.46 38.06 -26.26
N SER A 56 12.74 36.99 -25.86
CA SER A 56 11.53 36.53 -26.55
C SER A 56 10.32 36.65 -25.62
N PRO A 57 9.20 37.23 -26.09
CA PRO A 57 7.99 37.32 -25.28
C PRO A 57 7.35 35.96 -25.05
N GLU A 58 6.54 35.86 -24.00
CA GLU A 58 5.62 34.71 -23.84
C GLU A 58 4.54 34.80 -24.92
N ILE A 59 4.29 33.70 -25.63
CA ILE A 59 3.33 33.63 -26.74
C ILE A 59 2.29 32.51 -26.52
N LEU A 60 1.23 32.51 -27.33
CA LEU A 60 0.15 31.53 -27.30
C LEU A 60 -0.52 31.40 -25.91
N GLY A 61 -0.80 32.57 -25.28
CA GLY A 61 -1.38 32.57 -23.94
C GLY A 61 -0.48 32.01 -22.84
N GLY A 62 0.84 31.97 -23.09
CA GLY A 62 1.81 31.45 -22.14
C GLY A 62 2.15 29.96 -22.32
N ARG A 63 1.66 29.31 -23.37
CA ARG A 63 2.04 27.89 -23.69
C ARG A 63 3.51 27.76 -24.11
N VAL A 64 4.12 28.83 -24.62
CA VAL A 64 5.55 28.87 -24.97
C VAL A 64 6.23 29.99 -24.18
N LYS A 65 7.09 29.59 -23.24
CA LYS A 65 7.87 30.46 -22.37
C LYS A 65 9.32 29.99 -22.26
N THR A 66 9.51 28.76 -21.82
CA THR A 66 10.80 28.15 -21.49
C THR A 66 11.36 27.25 -22.63
N LEU A 67 10.55 26.94 -23.65
CA LEU A 67 10.99 26.20 -24.84
C LEU A 67 11.80 27.12 -25.76
N HIS A 68 13.00 27.46 -25.33
CA HIS A 68 13.87 28.40 -26.02
C HIS A 68 15.32 27.92 -26.03
N PRO A 69 16.10 28.10 -27.14
CA PRO A 69 17.51 27.68 -27.21
C PRO A 69 18.37 28.21 -26.09
N ARG A 70 18.18 29.46 -25.64
CA ARG A 70 18.94 30.01 -24.50
C ARG A 70 18.68 29.29 -23.18
N ILE A 71 17.48 28.80 -22.97
CA ILE A 71 17.15 28.01 -21.75
C ILE A 71 17.71 26.60 -21.89
N HIS A 72 17.34 25.88 -22.96
CA HIS A 72 17.77 24.48 -23.12
C HIS A 72 19.27 24.34 -23.45
N GLY A 73 19.89 25.32 -24.10
CA GLY A 73 21.34 25.38 -24.27
C GLY A 73 22.06 25.50 -22.92
N GLY A 74 21.58 26.39 -22.02
CA GLY A 74 22.15 26.54 -20.67
C GLY A 74 22.00 25.29 -19.81
N ILE A 75 20.90 24.51 -20.02
CA ILE A 75 20.65 23.25 -19.31
C ILE A 75 21.48 22.10 -19.88
N LEU A 76 21.59 21.97 -21.22
CA LEU A 76 22.11 20.78 -21.87
C LEU A 76 23.62 20.81 -22.19
N ALA A 77 24.27 21.97 -22.04
CA ALA A 77 25.70 22.10 -22.32
C ALA A 77 26.55 21.19 -21.42
N ARG A 78 27.45 20.44 -22.04
CA ARG A 78 28.46 19.62 -21.37
C ARG A 78 29.66 20.51 -21.07
N ARG A 79 29.89 20.78 -19.80
CA ARG A 79 30.92 21.76 -19.37
C ARG A 79 32.36 21.27 -19.54
N ASP A 80 32.54 19.99 -19.78
CA ASP A 80 33.81 19.32 -20.07
C ASP A 80 34.09 19.20 -21.59
N VAL A 81 33.15 19.66 -22.44
CA VAL A 81 33.30 19.66 -23.90
C VAL A 81 33.58 21.08 -24.41
N PRO A 82 34.79 21.39 -24.92
CA PRO A 82 35.16 22.75 -25.32
C PRO A 82 34.23 23.35 -26.39
N GLN A 83 33.71 22.54 -27.31
CA GLN A 83 32.82 23.01 -28.33
C GLN A 83 31.48 23.53 -27.75
N ASP A 84 30.92 22.83 -26.75
CA ASP A 84 29.70 23.25 -26.08
C ASP A 84 29.88 24.61 -25.37
N ILE A 85 31.05 24.83 -24.75
CA ILE A 85 31.39 26.14 -24.12
C ILE A 85 31.49 27.23 -25.18
N THR A 86 32.16 26.97 -26.31
CA THR A 86 32.25 27.91 -27.42
C THR A 86 30.85 28.26 -27.98
N ASP A 87 29.97 27.28 -28.09
CA ASP A 87 28.61 27.50 -28.55
C ASP A 87 27.80 28.34 -27.56
N LEU A 88 27.96 28.14 -26.26
CA LEU A 88 27.33 28.99 -25.23
C LEU A 88 27.84 30.44 -25.34
N GLU A 89 29.14 30.65 -25.45
CA GLU A 89 29.76 31.99 -25.55
C GLU A 89 29.28 32.73 -26.82
N ASN A 90 29.34 32.08 -27.97
CA ASN A 90 28.91 32.64 -29.24
C ASN A 90 27.42 33.08 -29.26
N ASN A 91 26.60 32.36 -28.50
CA ASN A 91 25.15 32.65 -28.40
C ASN A 91 24.77 33.43 -27.14
N GLN A 92 25.75 33.87 -26.35
CA GLN A 92 25.53 34.61 -25.10
C GLN A 92 24.60 33.87 -24.13
N ILE A 93 24.83 32.58 -23.99
CA ILE A 93 24.07 31.68 -23.11
C ILE A 93 24.92 31.41 -21.85
N ARG A 94 24.34 31.63 -20.69
CA ARG A 94 24.96 31.20 -19.43
C ARG A 94 24.61 29.76 -19.14
N PRO A 95 25.54 28.93 -18.64
CA PRO A 95 25.20 27.61 -18.13
C PRO A 95 24.27 27.74 -16.92
N ILE A 96 23.29 26.86 -16.82
CA ILE A 96 22.34 26.78 -15.70
C ILE A 96 22.82 25.71 -14.73
N ASP A 97 22.97 26.07 -13.45
CA ASP A 97 23.53 25.22 -12.40
C ASP A 97 22.44 24.48 -11.61
N LEU A 98 21.26 25.06 -11.56
CA LEU A 98 20.11 24.49 -10.85
C LEU A 98 18.83 24.73 -11.65
N VAL A 99 18.02 23.68 -11.74
CA VAL A 99 16.64 23.73 -12.27
C VAL A 99 15.68 23.27 -11.20
N VAL A 100 14.75 24.13 -10.79
CA VAL A 100 13.68 23.82 -9.84
C VAL A 100 12.35 23.88 -10.57
N VAL A 101 11.75 22.74 -10.82
CA VAL A 101 10.51 22.64 -11.61
C VAL A 101 9.62 21.56 -11.03
N ASN A 102 8.40 21.92 -10.63
CA ASN A 102 7.33 20.94 -10.43
C ASN A 102 6.17 21.22 -11.40
N LEU A 103 5.48 20.17 -11.77
CA LEU A 103 4.50 20.18 -12.84
C LEU A 103 3.13 20.70 -12.37
N TYR A 104 2.28 21.08 -13.30
CA TYR A 104 0.88 21.40 -13.00
C TYR A 104 0.17 20.16 -12.41
N PRO A 105 -0.75 20.35 -11.45
CA PRO A 105 -1.42 19.25 -10.76
C PRO A 105 -2.51 18.64 -11.62
N PHE A 106 -2.13 17.91 -12.68
CA PHE A 106 -3.06 17.32 -13.66
C PHE A 106 -4.02 16.32 -12.99
N GLU A 107 -3.50 15.43 -12.14
CA GLU A 107 -4.32 14.45 -11.42
C GLU A 107 -5.35 15.10 -10.49
N GLU A 108 -4.97 16.16 -9.76
CA GLU A 108 -5.89 16.91 -8.92
C GLU A 108 -6.97 17.62 -9.74
N THR A 109 -6.62 18.04 -10.95
CA THR A 109 -7.56 18.71 -11.85
C THR A 109 -8.59 17.71 -12.38
N ILE A 110 -8.17 16.58 -12.90
CA ILE A 110 -9.08 15.57 -13.45
C ILE A 110 -9.94 14.88 -12.38
N ALA A 111 -9.51 14.89 -11.12
CA ALA A 111 -10.29 14.37 -9.99
C ALA A 111 -11.49 15.27 -9.60
N LYS A 112 -11.55 16.52 -10.08
CA LYS A 112 -12.65 17.44 -9.76
C LYS A 112 -13.92 17.04 -10.53
N PRO A 113 -15.11 17.03 -9.89
CA PRO A 113 -16.35 16.75 -10.58
C PRO A 113 -16.64 17.72 -11.73
N GLY A 114 -17.05 17.21 -12.89
CA GLY A 114 -17.50 18.03 -14.02
C GLY A 114 -16.40 18.65 -14.88
N VAL A 115 -15.14 18.27 -14.71
CA VAL A 115 -14.05 18.71 -15.59
C VAL A 115 -14.26 18.20 -17.00
N THR A 116 -14.22 19.11 -17.98
CA THR A 116 -14.31 18.78 -19.41
C THR A 116 -12.94 18.35 -19.95
N LEU A 117 -12.95 17.58 -21.05
CA LEU A 117 -11.70 17.20 -21.74
C LEU A 117 -10.87 18.43 -22.11
N SER A 118 -11.49 19.49 -22.61
CA SER A 118 -10.77 20.74 -22.97
C SER A 118 -10.08 21.37 -21.75
N GLN A 119 -10.73 21.38 -20.59
CA GLN A 119 -10.14 21.91 -19.35
C GLN A 119 -8.98 21.04 -18.87
N ALA A 120 -9.11 19.73 -18.96
CA ALA A 120 -8.02 18.80 -18.61
C ALA A 120 -6.81 18.98 -19.54
N VAL A 121 -7.04 19.07 -20.85
CA VAL A 121 -5.96 19.26 -21.85
C VAL A 121 -5.19 20.57 -21.61
N GLU A 122 -5.85 21.66 -21.20
CA GLU A 122 -5.17 22.92 -20.87
C GLU A 122 -4.26 22.83 -19.62
N GLN A 123 -4.42 21.80 -18.79
CA GLN A 123 -3.56 21.55 -17.63
C GLN A 123 -2.38 20.63 -17.96
N ILE A 124 -2.23 20.18 -19.19
CA ILE A 124 -1.06 19.42 -19.62
C ILE A 124 0.14 20.36 -19.74
N ASP A 125 1.12 20.21 -18.86
CA ASP A 125 2.36 20.97 -18.88
C ASP A 125 3.31 20.41 -19.94
N ILE A 126 3.81 21.28 -20.81
CA ILE A 126 4.79 20.94 -21.86
C ILE A 126 6.19 21.41 -21.46
N GLY A 127 6.29 22.65 -20.96
CA GLY A 127 7.58 23.27 -20.64
C GLY A 127 8.26 22.64 -19.41
N GLY A 128 7.47 22.32 -18.40
CA GLY A 128 7.96 21.67 -17.17
C GLY A 128 8.62 20.31 -17.44
N PRO A 129 7.92 19.35 -18.06
CA PRO A 129 8.52 18.06 -18.43
C PRO A 129 9.74 18.22 -19.35
N ALA A 130 9.74 19.15 -20.30
CA ALA A 130 10.89 19.39 -21.18
C ALA A 130 12.13 19.83 -20.38
N MET A 131 11.96 20.78 -19.41
CA MET A 131 13.05 21.22 -18.55
C MET A 131 13.52 20.11 -17.60
N LEU A 132 12.60 19.37 -16.98
CA LEU A 132 12.94 18.24 -16.09
C LEU A 132 13.75 17.18 -16.82
N ARG A 133 13.31 16.76 -18.00
CA ARG A 133 14.02 15.75 -18.81
C ARG A 133 15.38 16.23 -19.27
N ALA A 134 15.50 17.50 -19.72
CA ALA A 134 16.76 18.08 -20.15
C ALA A 134 17.76 18.14 -18.98
N SER A 135 17.33 18.62 -17.82
CA SER A 135 18.15 18.73 -16.61
C SER A 135 18.57 17.36 -16.07
N SER A 136 17.61 16.42 -15.99
CA SER A 136 17.87 15.06 -15.56
C SER A 136 18.88 14.36 -16.49
N LYS A 137 18.79 14.56 -17.80
CA LYS A 137 19.77 14.03 -18.77
C LYS A 137 21.19 14.57 -18.51
N ASN A 138 21.30 15.82 -18.12
CA ASN A 138 22.59 16.51 -17.96
C ASN A 138 23.06 16.60 -16.49
N PHE A 139 22.62 15.69 -15.63
CA PHE A 139 22.92 15.69 -14.19
C PHE A 139 24.43 15.71 -13.84
N ALA A 140 25.29 15.33 -14.77
CA ALA A 140 26.73 15.45 -14.59
C ALA A 140 27.18 16.91 -14.35
N HIS A 141 26.41 17.90 -14.83
CA HIS A 141 26.81 19.30 -14.87
C HIS A 141 25.87 20.26 -14.11
N LEU A 142 24.66 19.83 -13.73
CA LEU A 142 23.70 20.63 -12.97
C LEU A 142 22.83 19.79 -12.04
N THR A 143 22.14 20.45 -11.12
CA THR A 143 21.15 19.83 -10.25
C THR A 143 19.74 20.09 -10.77
N VAL A 144 18.84 19.09 -10.61
CA VAL A 144 17.39 19.23 -10.85
C VAL A 144 16.61 18.88 -9.59
N LEU A 145 15.65 19.75 -9.21
CA LEU A 145 14.73 19.50 -8.10
C LEU A 145 13.30 19.56 -8.64
N CYS A 146 12.50 18.52 -8.39
CA CYS A 146 11.12 18.43 -8.88
C CYS A 146 10.07 18.38 -7.75
N ASP A 147 10.52 18.36 -6.50
CA ASP A 147 9.66 18.21 -5.32
C ASP A 147 10.16 19.12 -4.19
N PRO A 148 9.28 19.91 -3.53
CA PRO A 148 9.66 20.71 -2.37
C PRO A 148 10.38 19.94 -1.25
N ALA A 149 10.09 18.65 -1.07
CA ALA A 149 10.77 17.82 -0.09
C ALA A 149 12.29 17.64 -0.33
N GLN A 150 12.80 18.03 -1.51
CA GLN A 150 14.24 17.97 -1.82
C GLN A 150 14.99 19.26 -1.42
N TYR A 151 14.28 20.34 -1.05
CA TYR A 151 14.91 21.66 -0.90
C TYR A 151 15.89 21.70 0.28
N ASP A 152 15.50 21.21 1.43
CA ASP A 152 16.33 21.20 2.63
C ASP A 152 17.56 20.29 2.44
N GLU A 153 17.35 19.09 1.85
CA GLU A 153 18.43 18.15 1.53
C GLU A 153 19.46 18.79 0.56
N TYR A 154 18.97 19.53 -0.44
CA TYR A 154 19.83 20.24 -1.38
C TYR A 154 20.65 21.38 -0.72
N LEU A 155 20.01 22.18 0.13
CA LEU A 155 20.72 23.24 0.85
C LEU A 155 21.80 22.68 1.77
N GLU A 156 21.49 21.58 2.45
CA GLU A 156 22.47 20.91 3.30
C GLU A 156 23.63 20.33 2.48
N GLU A 157 23.34 19.73 1.33
CA GLU A 157 24.33 19.24 0.38
C GLU A 157 25.30 20.35 -0.07
N LEU A 158 24.77 21.55 -0.38
CA LEU A 158 25.58 22.71 -0.73
C LEU A 158 26.48 23.18 0.44
N ARG A 159 25.93 23.18 1.68
CA ARG A 159 26.70 23.57 2.87
C ARG A 159 27.85 22.64 3.17
N GLN A 160 27.63 21.32 2.99
CA GLN A 160 28.64 20.29 3.27
C GLN A 160 29.71 20.19 2.19
N ASN A 161 29.44 20.60 0.95
CA ASN A 161 30.33 20.41 -0.19
C ASN A 161 30.79 21.75 -0.83
N ASN A 162 31.06 22.76 -0.01
CA ASN A 162 31.61 24.06 -0.47
C ASN A 162 30.75 24.77 -1.53
N GLY A 163 29.43 24.59 -1.44
CA GLY A 163 28.47 25.23 -2.32
C GLY A 163 28.18 24.43 -3.60
N GLU A 164 28.65 23.23 -3.76
CA GLU A 164 28.35 22.34 -4.90
C GLU A 164 27.60 21.10 -4.44
N ALA A 165 26.71 20.58 -5.28
CA ALA A 165 26.07 19.29 -5.03
C ALA A 165 26.97 18.16 -5.56
N SER A 166 27.09 17.06 -4.80
CA SER A 166 27.83 15.89 -5.21
C SER A 166 27.22 15.23 -6.47
N LEU A 167 28.03 14.47 -7.20
CA LEU A 167 27.53 13.73 -8.36
C LEU A 167 26.44 12.70 -7.96
N GLU A 168 26.59 12.10 -6.80
CA GLU A 168 25.62 11.13 -6.24
C GLU A 168 24.26 11.79 -5.99
N PHE A 169 24.25 12.96 -5.33
CA PHE A 169 23.04 13.73 -5.11
C PHE A 169 22.37 14.13 -6.44
N ARG A 170 23.16 14.63 -7.40
CA ARG A 170 22.66 15.02 -8.73
C ARG A 170 22.04 13.84 -9.47
N GLN A 171 22.68 12.68 -9.43
CA GLN A 171 22.16 11.45 -10.04
C GLN A 171 20.86 10.98 -9.40
N LYS A 172 20.77 11.01 -8.05
CA LYS A 172 19.56 10.71 -7.29
C LYS A 172 18.40 11.64 -7.66
N SER A 173 18.71 12.94 -7.74
CA SER A 173 17.71 13.96 -8.13
C SER A 173 17.26 13.82 -9.58
N ALA A 174 18.17 13.47 -10.49
CA ALA A 174 17.85 13.20 -11.90
C ALA A 174 16.92 11.97 -12.06
N LEU A 175 17.19 10.90 -11.32
CA LEU A 175 16.29 9.73 -11.27
C LEU A 175 14.88 10.16 -10.83
N LYS A 176 14.77 10.96 -9.77
CA LYS A 176 13.48 11.47 -9.27
C LYS A 176 12.77 12.31 -10.36
N GLY A 177 13.51 13.16 -11.09
CA GLY A 177 12.98 13.94 -12.20
C GLY A 177 12.41 13.08 -13.33
N PHE A 178 13.11 12.01 -13.73
CA PHE A 178 12.60 11.07 -14.75
C PHE A 178 11.38 10.27 -14.25
N LEU A 179 11.38 9.82 -13.00
CA LEU A 179 10.22 9.14 -12.41
C LEU A 179 9.00 10.05 -12.35
N HIS A 180 9.22 11.33 -11.99
CA HIS A 180 8.15 12.33 -11.92
C HIS A 180 7.50 12.57 -13.29
N THR A 181 8.30 12.73 -14.36
CA THR A 181 7.76 12.88 -15.72
C THR A 181 7.09 11.61 -16.23
N ALA A 182 7.61 10.42 -15.90
CA ALA A 182 7.00 9.14 -16.29
C ALA A 182 5.62 8.95 -15.65
N SER A 183 5.46 9.26 -14.37
CA SER A 183 4.15 9.21 -13.68
C SER A 183 3.18 10.24 -14.24
N TYR A 184 3.66 11.45 -14.55
CA TYR A 184 2.86 12.50 -15.15
C TYR A 184 2.31 12.12 -16.52
N ASP A 185 3.17 11.61 -17.42
CA ASP A 185 2.76 11.15 -18.75
C ASP A 185 1.80 9.96 -18.66
N GLN A 186 2.01 9.06 -17.69
CA GLN A 186 1.11 7.94 -17.44
C GLN A 186 -0.29 8.39 -17.02
N ALA A 187 -0.39 9.40 -16.14
CA ALA A 187 -1.68 9.95 -15.72
C ALA A 187 -2.43 10.57 -16.91
N ILE A 188 -1.73 11.31 -17.78
CA ILE A 188 -2.30 11.88 -19.01
C ILE A 188 -2.76 10.77 -19.96
N ALA A 189 -1.90 9.78 -20.21
CA ALA A 189 -2.22 8.66 -21.10
C ALA A 189 -3.45 7.89 -20.59
N SER A 190 -3.53 7.63 -19.28
CA SER A 190 -4.68 6.95 -18.66
C SER A 190 -5.98 7.75 -18.80
N TYR A 191 -5.90 9.08 -18.67
CA TYR A 191 -7.08 9.95 -18.83
C TYR A 191 -7.57 10.03 -20.28
N LEU A 192 -6.66 10.04 -21.25
CA LEU A 192 -6.98 10.12 -22.67
C LEU A 192 -7.33 8.77 -23.31
N ALA A 193 -7.04 7.66 -22.64
CA ALA A 193 -7.27 6.34 -23.17
C ALA A 193 -8.78 6.01 -23.26
N GLU A 194 -9.22 5.47 -24.41
CA GLU A 194 -10.55 4.87 -24.56
C GLU A 194 -10.69 3.57 -23.74
N ALA A 195 -9.61 2.78 -23.67
CA ALA A 195 -9.50 1.59 -22.83
C ALA A 195 -8.70 1.90 -21.58
N GLN A 196 -9.18 1.45 -20.45
CA GLN A 196 -8.50 1.62 -19.17
C GLN A 196 -7.08 1.04 -19.22
N GLN A 197 -6.08 1.86 -18.93
CA GLN A 197 -4.69 1.43 -18.78
C GLN A 197 -4.37 1.24 -17.30
N HIS A 198 -3.68 0.16 -16.99
CA HIS A 198 -3.20 -0.13 -15.65
C HIS A 198 -1.69 -0.27 -15.65
N THR A 199 -1.01 0.49 -14.80
CA THR A 199 0.46 0.46 -14.67
C THR A 199 0.83 0.29 -13.20
N LEU A 200 1.70 -0.66 -12.92
CA LEU A 200 2.28 -0.87 -11.60
C LEU A 200 3.74 -0.42 -11.62
N ILE A 201 4.04 0.67 -10.93
CA ILE A 201 5.40 1.21 -10.79
C ILE A 201 5.81 1.09 -9.32
N GLY A 202 6.99 0.56 -9.08
CA GLY A 202 7.55 0.45 -7.75
C GLY A 202 9.04 0.74 -7.71
N THR A 203 9.49 1.39 -6.63
CA THR A 203 10.92 1.55 -6.31
C THR A 203 11.35 0.39 -5.44
N GLN A 204 12.42 -0.31 -5.82
CA GLN A 204 12.96 -1.40 -5.03
C GLN A 204 13.48 -0.89 -3.69
N LEU A 205 12.90 -1.41 -2.60
CA LEU A 205 13.35 -1.12 -1.23
C LEU A 205 14.45 -2.08 -0.78
N GLN A 206 14.27 -3.36 -1.09
CA GLN A 206 15.14 -4.42 -0.60
C GLN A 206 15.17 -5.60 -1.55
N SER A 207 16.36 -6.15 -1.80
CA SER A 207 16.50 -7.51 -2.33
C SER A 207 16.22 -8.48 -1.20
N LEU A 208 15.30 -9.40 -1.43
CA LEU A 208 14.97 -10.44 -0.46
C LEU A 208 15.91 -11.64 -0.66
N ARG A 209 16.11 -12.42 0.39
CA ARG A 209 17.00 -13.57 0.34
C ARG A 209 16.60 -14.56 -0.78
N TYR A 210 15.30 -14.79 -0.96
CA TYR A 210 14.67 -15.56 -2.03
C TYR A 210 13.14 -15.33 -1.97
N GLY A 211 12.40 -15.82 -2.96
CA GLY A 211 10.95 -15.79 -3.02
C GLY A 211 10.29 -16.85 -2.14
N GLU A 212 9.26 -17.51 -2.65
CA GLU A 212 8.65 -18.64 -1.92
C GLU A 212 9.65 -19.78 -1.72
N ASN A 213 10.51 -20.01 -2.71
CA ASN A 213 11.49 -21.06 -2.71
C ASN A 213 12.93 -20.53 -2.87
N PRO A 214 13.95 -21.25 -2.34
CA PRO A 214 15.34 -20.77 -2.33
C PRO A 214 15.95 -20.47 -3.69
N HIS A 215 15.46 -21.05 -4.77
CA HIS A 215 15.94 -20.84 -6.13
C HIS A 215 15.27 -19.66 -6.86
N GLN A 216 14.29 -19.01 -6.23
CA GLN A 216 13.54 -17.89 -6.83
C GLN A 216 14.10 -16.55 -6.33
N PRO A 217 14.73 -15.73 -7.21
CA PRO A 217 15.09 -14.36 -6.83
C PRO A 217 13.84 -13.56 -6.47
N ALA A 218 13.94 -12.70 -5.46
CA ALA A 218 12.84 -11.85 -5.04
C ALA A 218 13.33 -10.48 -4.57
N ALA A 219 12.45 -9.49 -4.68
CA ALA A 219 12.68 -8.16 -4.17
C ALA A 219 11.37 -7.55 -3.68
N TRP A 220 11.47 -6.64 -2.74
CA TRP A 220 10.35 -5.87 -2.21
C TRP A 220 10.38 -4.47 -2.81
N TYR A 221 9.24 -4.01 -3.31
CA TYR A 221 9.09 -2.71 -3.95
C TYR A 221 8.08 -1.85 -3.19
N GLN A 222 8.36 -0.55 -3.10
CA GLN A 222 7.41 0.46 -2.65
C GLN A 222 6.68 1.04 -3.85
N THR A 223 5.37 1.18 -3.76
CA THR A 223 4.55 1.95 -4.70
C THR A 223 4.44 3.40 -4.22
N GLY A 224 4.48 4.35 -5.17
CA GLY A 224 4.45 5.77 -4.84
C GLY A 224 5.73 6.29 -4.18
N THR A 225 5.72 7.58 -3.82
CA THR A 225 6.88 8.28 -3.22
C THR A 225 6.86 8.28 -1.70
N THR A 226 5.67 8.16 -1.10
CA THR A 226 5.48 8.13 0.37
C THR A 226 5.28 6.69 0.83
N PRO A 227 6.02 6.22 1.85
CA PRO A 227 5.80 4.91 2.44
C PRO A 227 4.38 4.76 3.00
N THR A 228 3.71 3.64 2.66
CA THR A 228 2.38 3.29 3.15
C THR A 228 2.31 1.80 3.46
N GLY A 229 1.35 1.37 4.27
CA GLY A 229 1.21 -0.04 4.63
C GLY A 229 2.53 -0.63 5.15
N TRP A 230 2.93 -1.78 4.64
CA TRP A 230 4.15 -2.47 5.12
C TRP A 230 5.44 -1.68 4.92
N THR A 231 5.49 -0.77 3.94
CA THR A 231 6.67 0.07 3.70
C THR A 231 6.82 1.18 4.76
N ALA A 232 5.73 1.53 5.45
CA ALA A 232 5.71 2.46 6.59
C ALA A 232 5.83 1.75 7.96
N ALA A 233 5.81 0.41 7.98
CA ALA A 233 5.92 -0.34 9.22
C ALA A 233 7.31 -0.18 9.84
N THR A 234 7.36 -0.08 11.17
CA THR A 234 8.61 -0.05 11.91
C THR A 234 8.96 -1.43 12.45
N LYS A 235 10.11 -1.97 12.06
CA LYS A 235 10.65 -3.21 12.63
C LYS A 235 11.42 -2.88 13.91
N LEU A 236 10.90 -3.27 15.07
CA LEU A 236 11.50 -3.01 16.38
C LEU A 236 12.66 -3.96 16.66
N GLN A 237 12.56 -5.22 16.23
CA GLN A 237 13.60 -6.24 16.41
C GLN A 237 13.47 -7.37 15.38
N GLY A 238 14.42 -8.29 15.42
CA GLY A 238 14.42 -9.55 14.65
C GLY A 238 15.24 -9.50 13.37
N LYS A 239 15.28 -10.65 12.70
CA LYS A 239 15.97 -10.85 11.41
C LYS A 239 15.31 -10.02 10.31
N GLU A 240 15.95 -9.97 9.13
CA GLU A 240 15.35 -9.42 7.93
C GLU A 240 14.04 -10.16 7.56
N LEU A 241 13.10 -9.41 6.99
CA LEU A 241 11.86 -9.99 6.47
C LEU A 241 12.15 -10.83 5.22
N SER A 242 11.48 -11.97 5.10
CA SER A 242 11.50 -12.78 3.89
C SER A 242 10.25 -12.52 3.06
N TYR A 243 10.24 -12.99 1.81
CA TYR A 243 9.08 -12.98 0.94
C TYR A 243 7.85 -13.62 1.65
N ASN A 244 8.01 -14.83 2.18
CA ASN A 244 6.93 -15.53 2.87
C ASN A 244 6.45 -14.79 4.13
N ASN A 245 7.35 -14.11 4.86
CA ASN A 245 6.92 -13.29 5.99
C ASN A 245 5.99 -12.15 5.55
N LEU A 246 6.31 -11.44 4.46
CA LEU A 246 5.49 -10.34 3.96
C LEU A 246 4.13 -10.82 3.45
N VAL A 247 4.09 -11.96 2.76
CA VAL A 247 2.84 -12.57 2.27
C VAL A 247 1.93 -12.98 3.43
N ASP A 248 2.50 -13.66 4.45
CA ASP A 248 1.74 -14.09 5.63
C ASP A 248 1.35 -12.90 6.54
N LEU A 249 2.19 -11.86 6.64
CA LEU A 249 1.86 -10.61 7.33
C LEU A 249 0.66 -9.92 6.69
N GLU A 250 0.59 -9.87 5.35
CA GLU A 250 -0.56 -9.30 4.64
C GLU A 250 -1.83 -10.14 4.87
N ALA A 251 -1.74 -11.47 4.86
CA ALA A 251 -2.87 -12.33 5.20
C ALA A 251 -3.35 -12.09 6.65
N ALA A 252 -2.41 -11.93 7.60
CA ALA A 252 -2.73 -11.63 9.00
C ALA A 252 -3.39 -10.25 9.15
N ARG A 253 -2.87 -9.23 8.45
CA ARG A 253 -3.44 -7.87 8.44
C ARG A 253 -4.90 -7.87 7.96
N ARG A 254 -5.19 -8.57 6.86
CA ARG A 254 -6.54 -8.65 6.30
C ARG A 254 -7.55 -9.21 7.30
N ILE A 255 -7.20 -10.27 8.02
CA ILE A 255 -8.08 -10.86 9.02
C ILE A 255 -8.26 -9.92 10.20
N ILE A 256 -7.17 -9.38 10.74
CA ILE A 256 -7.26 -8.54 11.95
C ILE A 256 -7.99 -7.23 11.70
N ALA A 257 -7.97 -6.71 10.46
CA ALA A 257 -8.70 -5.52 10.04
C ALA A 257 -10.23 -5.65 10.14
N GLU A 258 -10.76 -6.88 10.11
CA GLU A 258 -12.20 -7.14 10.27
C GLU A 258 -12.71 -6.85 11.70
N PHE A 259 -11.80 -6.69 12.67
CA PHE A 259 -12.15 -6.56 14.09
C PHE A 259 -11.64 -5.23 14.65
N THR A 260 -12.50 -4.22 14.71
CA THR A 260 -12.15 -2.88 15.18
C THR A 260 -12.49 -2.65 16.66
N ASP A 261 -13.59 -3.22 17.16
CA ASP A 261 -14.19 -2.85 18.42
C ASP A 261 -13.69 -3.67 19.62
N THR A 262 -13.41 -4.95 19.38
CA THR A 262 -13.02 -5.90 20.42
C THR A 262 -11.56 -6.30 20.25
N PRO A 263 -10.77 -6.52 21.32
CA PRO A 263 -9.42 -7.07 21.23
C PRO A 263 -9.42 -8.40 20.45
N ALA A 264 -8.61 -8.49 19.42
CA ALA A 264 -8.55 -9.61 18.51
C ALA A 264 -7.10 -10.01 18.20
N ALA A 265 -6.88 -11.31 18.04
CA ALA A 265 -5.62 -11.89 17.61
C ALA A 265 -5.86 -12.91 16.51
N THR A 266 -4.96 -12.95 15.52
CA THR A 266 -4.93 -14.00 14.50
C THR A 266 -3.52 -14.54 14.34
N ILE A 267 -3.41 -15.83 14.09
CA ILE A 267 -2.16 -16.54 13.82
C ILE A 267 -2.28 -17.17 12.45
N ILE A 268 -1.35 -16.82 11.58
CA ILE A 268 -1.30 -17.26 10.18
C ILE A 268 -0.20 -18.30 9.98
N LYS A 269 -0.52 -19.29 9.20
CA LYS A 269 0.43 -20.26 8.66
C LYS A 269 0.11 -20.52 7.20
N HIS A 270 1.07 -20.22 6.31
CA HIS A 270 0.91 -20.41 4.85
C HIS A 270 -0.36 -19.72 4.31
N THR A 271 -0.50 -18.44 4.64
CA THR A 271 -1.61 -17.54 4.26
C THR A 271 -3.01 -17.90 4.81
N ASN A 272 -3.14 -18.98 5.59
CA ASN A 272 -4.41 -19.33 6.21
C ASN A 272 -4.37 -19.12 7.73
N PRO A 273 -5.49 -18.79 8.38
CA PRO A 273 -5.57 -18.71 9.83
C PRO A 273 -5.53 -20.12 10.42
N CYS A 274 -4.57 -20.40 11.30
CA CYS A 274 -4.63 -21.58 12.16
C CYS A 274 -5.34 -21.27 13.48
N GLY A 275 -5.45 -19.99 13.84
CA GLY A 275 -6.22 -19.54 14.99
C GLY A 275 -6.55 -18.06 14.90
N THR A 276 -7.82 -17.72 15.09
CA THR A 276 -8.30 -16.34 15.25
C THR A 276 -9.26 -16.30 16.42
N ALA A 277 -9.14 -15.29 17.29
CA ALA A 277 -10.02 -15.18 18.45
C ALA A 277 -10.23 -13.71 18.87
N LEU A 278 -11.38 -13.48 19.52
CA LEU A 278 -11.66 -12.29 20.29
C LEU A 278 -11.48 -12.57 21.79
N GLY A 279 -11.12 -11.53 22.55
CA GLY A 279 -10.98 -11.63 23.99
C GLY A 279 -11.38 -10.33 24.71
N SER A 280 -11.46 -10.37 26.02
CA SER A 280 -11.63 -9.19 26.87
C SER A 280 -10.35 -8.35 26.95
N SER A 281 -9.20 -8.97 26.68
CA SER A 281 -7.89 -8.36 26.54
C SER A 281 -7.16 -8.94 25.35
N ILE A 282 -6.09 -8.24 24.89
CA ILE A 282 -5.29 -8.73 23.76
C ILE A 282 -4.52 -10.00 24.14
N SER A 283 -4.11 -10.14 25.38
CA SER A 283 -3.47 -11.36 25.91
C SER A 283 -4.41 -12.56 25.87
N GLU A 284 -5.68 -12.38 26.28
CA GLU A 284 -6.70 -13.43 26.19
C GLU A 284 -6.98 -13.82 24.74
N ALA A 285 -7.19 -12.82 23.85
CA ALA A 285 -7.41 -13.06 22.43
C ALA A 285 -6.28 -13.88 21.83
N TYR A 286 -5.03 -13.55 22.12
CA TYR A 286 -3.87 -14.31 21.66
C TYR A 286 -3.85 -15.74 22.22
N GLN A 287 -4.09 -15.93 23.51
CA GLN A 287 -4.12 -17.27 24.11
C GLN A 287 -5.20 -18.15 23.49
N LYS A 288 -6.41 -17.61 23.27
CA LYS A 288 -7.50 -18.32 22.62
C LYS A 288 -7.14 -18.69 21.17
N ALA A 289 -6.59 -17.75 20.40
CA ALA A 289 -6.12 -17.97 19.04
C ALA A 289 -5.01 -19.05 18.99
N PHE A 290 -4.06 -19.02 19.92
CA PHE A 290 -2.99 -20.00 20.00
C PHE A 290 -3.53 -21.40 20.35
N ASN A 291 -4.48 -21.49 21.28
CA ASN A 291 -5.07 -22.76 21.73
C ASN A 291 -6.06 -23.36 20.69
N ALA A 292 -6.43 -22.59 19.66
CA ALA A 292 -7.24 -23.09 18.55
C ALA A 292 -6.51 -24.21 17.79
N ASP A 293 -5.22 -23.98 17.47
CA ASP A 293 -4.32 -24.97 16.87
C ASP A 293 -2.87 -24.64 17.26
N SER A 294 -2.47 -25.07 18.45
CA SER A 294 -1.13 -24.81 18.98
C SER A 294 -0.02 -25.51 18.17
N THR A 295 -0.34 -26.58 17.45
CA THR A 295 0.60 -27.29 16.59
C THR A 295 0.97 -26.47 15.39
N SER A 296 -0.01 -25.96 14.65
CA SER A 296 0.21 -25.12 13.46
C SER A 296 0.72 -23.73 13.82
N ALA A 297 0.38 -23.21 15.00
CA ALA A 297 0.84 -21.90 15.49
C ALA A 297 2.37 -21.82 15.68
N PHE A 298 3.06 -22.95 15.83
CA PHE A 298 4.52 -23.00 15.90
C PHE A 298 5.16 -22.46 14.61
N GLY A 299 5.98 -21.41 14.73
CA GLY A 299 6.57 -20.70 13.59
C GLY A 299 5.55 -19.90 12.77
N GLY A 300 4.40 -19.60 13.34
CA GLY A 300 3.37 -18.77 12.72
C GLY A 300 3.67 -17.28 12.77
N ILE A 301 2.81 -16.52 12.14
CA ILE A 301 2.81 -15.05 12.11
C ILE A 301 1.58 -14.55 12.85
N VAL A 302 1.77 -13.66 13.81
CA VAL A 302 0.72 -13.13 14.69
C VAL A 302 0.40 -11.69 14.31
N ALA A 303 -0.88 -11.36 14.13
CA ALA A 303 -1.36 -9.99 14.10
C ALA A 303 -2.33 -9.73 15.26
N LEU A 304 -2.18 -8.55 15.86
CA LEU A 304 -2.95 -8.06 17.00
C LEU A 304 -3.56 -6.70 16.64
N ASN A 305 -4.83 -6.46 17.00
CA ASN A 305 -5.49 -5.18 16.71
C ASN A 305 -5.36 -4.14 17.84
N ARG A 306 -4.60 -4.44 18.87
CA ARG A 306 -4.29 -3.53 19.99
C ARG A 306 -2.78 -3.54 20.26
N PRO A 307 -2.26 -2.52 20.99
CA PRO A 307 -0.87 -2.50 21.41
C PRO A 307 -0.43 -3.78 22.09
N ILE A 308 0.82 -4.20 21.86
CA ILE A 308 1.41 -5.31 22.62
C ILE A 308 1.72 -4.80 24.01
N ASP A 309 1.03 -5.32 25.01
CA ASP A 309 1.29 -5.07 26.43
C ASP A 309 2.24 -6.13 27.03
N ALA A 310 2.71 -5.90 28.26
CA ALA A 310 3.61 -6.82 28.94
C ALA A 310 2.99 -8.21 29.18
N ALA A 311 1.67 -8.31 29.37
CA ALA A 311 0.97 -9.59 29.55
C ALA A 311 0.99 -10.40 28.27
N THR A 312 0.67 -9.77 27.16
CA THR A 312 0.70 -10.38 25.82
C THR A 312 2.13 -10.80 25.42
N ALA A 313 3.12 -9.95 25.67
CA ALA A 313 4.52 -10.23 25.39
C ALA A 313 5.01 -11.51 26.12
N LYS A 314 4.58 -11.70 27.38
CA LYS A 314 4.89 -12.92 28.15
C LYS A 314 4.30 -14.18 27.51
N GLU A 315 3.12 -14.10 26.92
CA GLU A 315 2.51 -15.23 26.20
C GLU A 315 3.22 -15.48 24.87
N LEU A 316 3.49 -14.44 24.07
CA LEU A 316 4.16 -14.52 22.78
C LEU A 316 5.53 -15.21 22.83
N ILE A 317 6.31 -15.01 23.91
CA ILE A 317 7.64 -15.61 24.02
C ILE A 317 7.64 -17.09 24.44
N LYS A 318 6.49 -17.68 24.79
CA LYS A 318 6.39 -19.10 25.21
C LYS A 318 6.60 -20.06 24.06
N THR A 319 6.31 -19.63 22.83
CA THR A 319 6.51 -20.47 21.64
C THR A 319 7.45 -19.79 20.64
N PHE A 320 7.86 -20.53 19.61
CA PHE A 320 8.58 -19.96 18.49
C PHE A 320 7.58 -19.34 17.51
N LEU A 321 7.79 -18.05 17.19
CA LEU A 321 7.04 -17.28 16.19
C LEU A 321 8.02 -16.69 15.19
N GLU A 322 7.59 -16.54 13.94
CA GLU A 322 8.38 -15.87 12.89
C GLU A 322 8.23 -14.35 12.98
N CYS A 323 6.99 -13.87 13.02
CA CYS A 323 6.67 -12.44 13.08
C CYS A 323 5.52 -12.17 14.03
N VAL A 324 5.54 -10.96 14.63
CA VAL A 324 4.42 -10.38 15.36
C VAL A 324 4.22 -8.95 14.86
N VAL A 325 2.97 -8.57 14.57
CA VAL A 325 2.61 -7.20 14.21
C VAL A 325 1.45 -6.69 15.06
N ALA A 326 1.53 -5.43 15.46
CA ALA A 326 0.48 -4.72 16.20
C ALA A 326 0.50 -3.22 15.85
N PRO A 327 -0.52 -2.42 16.24
CA PRO A 327 -0.50 -0.97 16.05
C PRO A 327 0.68 -0.28 16.76
N SER A 328 1.06 -0.78 17.92
CA SER A 328 2.21 -0.30 18.70
C SER A 328 2.69 -1.38 19.68
N CYS A 329 3.80 -1.12 20.36
CA CYS A 329 4.36 -2.00 21.40
C CYS A 329 4.80 -1.16 22.60
N GLU A 330 4.36 -1.53 23.79
CA GLU A 330 4.75 -0.87 25.04
C GLU A 330 6.22 -1.15 25.36
N ALA A 331 6.88 -0.24 26.06
CA ALA A 331 8.30 -0.36 26.40
C ALA A 331 8.61 -1.66 27.19
N ASP A 332 7.80 -1.97 28.19
CA ASP A 332 7.94 -3.19 28.99
C ASP A 332 7.75 -4.46 28.15
N ALA A 333 6.80 -4.40 27.19
CA ALA A 333 6.57 -5.50 26.27
C ALA A 333 7.75 -5.71 25.32
N GLN A 334 8.36 -4.63 24.84
CA GLN A 334 9.54 -4.70 23.98
C GLN A 334 10.73 -5.32 24.71
N GLU A 335 10.94 -4.98 25.98
CA GLU A 335 11.99 -5.59 26.81
C GLU A 335 11.77 -7.11 26.96
N ILE A 336 10.52 -7.53 27.20
CA ILE A 336 10.17 -8.96 27.32
C ILE A 336 10.42 -9.68 25.99
N LEU A 337 9.97 -9.13 24.86
CA LEU A 337 10.16 -9.68 23.52
C LEU A 337 11.64 -9.75 23.12
N GLY A 338 12.46 -8.85 23.62
CA GLY A 338 13.91 -8.83 23.41
C GLY A 338 14.62 -10.12 23.84
N LYS A 339 14.03 -10.90 24.76
CA LYS A 339 14.53 -12.22 25.16
C LYS A 339 14.49 -13.25 24.01
N LYS A 340 13.72 -12.98 22.98
CA LYS A 340 13.60 -13.80 21.74
C LYS A 340 14.05 -12.98 20.53
N SER A 341 15.31 -12.59 20.48
CA SER A 341 15.88 -11.65 19.52
C SER A 341 15.68 -12.04 18.04
N ASN A 342 15.39 -13.29 17.71
CA ASN A 342 15.15 -13.74 16.34
C ASN A 342 13.73 -13.46 15.83
N VAL A 343 12.74 -13.26 16.73
CA VAL A 343 11.35 -12.95 16.34
C VAL A 343 11.28 -11.55 15.78
N ARG A 344 10.68 -11.42 14.63
CA ARG A 344 10.45 -10.10 14.01
C ARG A 344 9.24 -9.44 14.65
N VAL A 345 9.45 -8.33 15.29
CA VAL A 345 8.38 -7.52 15.88
C VAL A 345 8.23 -6.25 15.08
N LEU A 346 7.04 -6.04 14.54
CA LEU A 346 6.70 -4.89 13.72
C LEU A 346 5.59 -4.07 14.38
N THR A 347 5.63 -2.77 14.17
CA THR A 347 4.49 -1.89 14.46
C THR A 347 4.00 -1.27 13.17
N LEU A 348 2.68 -1.31 12.98
CA LEU A 348 1.97 -0.67 11.87
C LEU A 348 0.74 0.01 12.46
N PRO A 349 0.76 1.34 12.66
CA PRO A 349 -0.32 2.08 13.35
C PRO A 349 -1.70 1.88 12.73
N ASP A 350 -1.76 1.78 11.40
CA ASP A 350 -2.99 1.49 10.66
C ASP A 350 -2.89 0.10 10.00
N LEU A 351 -3.55 -0.87 10.60
CA LEU A 351 -3.73 -2.22 10.06
C LEU A 351 -4.98 -2.36 9.19
N SER A 352 -5.87 -1.36 9.16
CA SER A 352 -7.12 -1.41 8.41
C SER A 352 -6.93 -1.11 6.93
N SER A 353 -6.00 -0.22 6.58
CA SER A 353 -5.73 0.16 5.20
C SER A 353 -4.92 -0.91 4.45
N GLY A 354 -5.38 -1.24 3.25
CA GLY A 354 -4.73 -2.20 2.34
C GLY A 354 -4.74 -1.72 0.90
N PRO A 355 -4.17 -2.51 -0.02
CA PRO A 355 -4.26 -2.21 -1.45
C PRO A 355 -5.71 -2.22 -1.90
N LYS A 356 -6.08 -1.28 -2.77
CA LYS A 356 -7.43 -1.21 -3.35
C LYS A 356 -7.65 -2.23 -4.46
N ASP A 357 -6.57 -2.63 -5.12
CA ASP A 357 -6.58 -3.59 -6.21
C ASP A 357 -5.60 -4.73 -5.95
N THR A 358 -6.00 -5.91 -6.39
CA THR A 358 -5.14 -7.11 -6.43
C THR A 358 -4.70 -7.35 -7.86
N VAL A 359 -3.40 -7.55 -8.09
CA VAL A 359 -2.81 -7.82 -9.39
C VAL A 359 -2.26 -9.23 -9.43
N LYS A 360 -2.68 -10.03 -10.41
CA LYS A 360 -2.24 -11.41 -10.59
C LYS A 360 -1.61 -11.60 -11.97
N ALA A 361 -0.33 -11.93 -12.00
CA ALA A 361 0.38 -12.20 -13.25
C ALA A 361 -0.15 -13.48 -13.92
N ILE A 362 -0.36 -13.43 -15.22
CA ILE A 362 -0.70 -14.57 -16.07
C ILE A 362 0.17 -14.54 -17.33
N ALA A 363 0.20 -15.63 -18.10
CA ALA A 363 0.93 -15.66 -19.35
C ALA A 363 0.38 -14.60 -20.34
N GLY A 364 1.26 -13.72 -20.80
CA GLY A 364 0.93 -12.65 -21.73
C GLY A 364 0.29 -11.40 -21.13
N GLY A 365 0.12 -11.32 -19.80
CA GLY A 365 -0.48 -10.15 -19.16
C GLY A 365 -0.69 -10.30 -17.65
N PHE A 366 -1.65 -9.57 -17.14
CA PHE A 366 -2.05 -9.63 -15.73
C PHE A 366 -3.56 -9.36 -15.59
N LEU A 367 -4.13 -9.90 -14.53
CA LEU A 367 -5.49 -9.61 -14.10
C LEU A 367 -5.46 -8.57 -12.98
N VAL A 368 -6.43 -7.69 -12.97
CA VAL A 368 -6.66 -6.71 -11.90
C VAL A 368 -8.08 -6.87 -11.42
N GLU A 369 -8.26 -6.98 -10.12
CA GLU A 369 -9.55 -6.98 -9.47
C GLU A 369 -9.51 -6.05 -8.26
N SER A 370 -10.64 -5.44 -7.93
CA SER A 370 -10.75 -4.66 -6.70
C SER A 370 -10.64 -5.57 -5.48
N SER A 371 -9.99 -5.09 -4.42
CA SER A 371 -9.93 -5.80 -3.15
C SER A 371 -11.34 -6.10 -2.63
N ASP A 372 -11.51 -7.27 -2.02
CA ASP A 372 -12.76 -7.65 -1.37
C ASP A 372 -12.88 -6.91 -0.02
N ASP A 373 -13.35 -5.67 -0.08
CA ASP A 373 -13.51 -4.77 1.07
C ASP A 373 -14.96 -4.72 1.57
N VAL A 374 -15.81 -5.67 1.15
CA VAL A 374 -17.21 -5.74 1.58
C VAL A 374 -17.28 -5.98 3.09
N ILE A 375 -17.89 -5.03 3.80
CA ILE A 375 -18.13 -5.13 5.24
C ILE A 375 -19.36 -5.98 5.50
N ALA A 376 -19.24 -6.98 6.35
CA ALA A 376 -20.35 -7.84 6.74
C ALA A 376 -21.38 -7.05 7.57
N ASP A 377 -22.64 -7.02 7.09
CA ASP A 377 -23.77 -6.39 7.78
C ASP A 377 -24.88 -7.42 8.00
N THR A 378 -25.06 -7.82 9.25
CA THR A 378 -26.06 -8.82 9.64
C THR A 378 -27.51 -8.37 9.38
N ASN A 379 -27.78 -7.07 9.21
CA ASN A 379 -29.11 -6.56 8.88
C ASN A 379 -29.51 -6.89 7.42
N GLN A 380 -28.56 -7.19 6.56
CA GLN A 380 -28.78 -7.59 5.17
C GLN A 380 -28.89 -9.11 5.01
N TRP A 381 -28.63 -9.88 6.07
CA TRP A 381 -28.65 -11.32 6.03
C TRP A 381 -30.07 -11.89 6.05
N GLN A 382 -30.28 -12.97 5.33
CA GLN A 382 -31.57 -13.67 5.30
C GLN A 382 -31.50 -14.94 6.15
N ILE A 383 -32.35 -15.04 7.17
CA ILE A 383 -32.55 -16.28 7.91
C ILE A 383 -33.50 -17.12 7.09
N VAL A 384 -33.02 -18.24 6.54
CA VAL A 384 -33.79 -19.07 5.58
C VAL A 384 -34.40 -20.31 6.19
N THR A 385 -34.13 -20.56 7.48
CA THR A 385 -34.69 -21.68 8.26
C THR A 385 -35.82 -21.24 9.18
N GLU A 386 -36.64 -22.23 9.61
CA GLU A 386 -37.73 -22.02 10.57
C GLU A 386 -37.17 -21.59 11.94
N ARG A 387 -36.06 -22.22 12.39
CA ARG A 387 -35.36 -21.83 13.60
C ARG A 387 -34.62 -20.50 13.38
N GLN A 388 -34.86 -19.57 14.29
CA GLN A 388 -34.17 -18.26 14.31
C GLN A 388 -32.90 -18.31 15.16
N PRO A 389 -31.86 -17.59 14.80
CA PRO A 389 -30.65 -17.49 15.64
C PRO A 389 -30.93 -16.69 16.89
N THR A 390 -30.31 -17.07 18.00
CA THR A 390 -30.19 -16.21 19.18
C THR A 390 -29.21 -15.06 18.86
N ALA A 391 -29.21 -14.00 19.67
CA ALA A 391 -28.26 -12.90 19.53
C ALA A 391 -26.78 -13.38 19.64
N SER A 392 -26.52 -14.38 20.50
CA SER A 392 -25.20 -14.99 20.64
C SER A 392 -24.77 -15.77 19.40
N GLU A 393 -25.68 -16.57 18.82
CA GLU A 393 -25.41 -17.31 17.58
C GLU A 393 -25.20 -16.37 16.40
N LEU A 394 -25.95 -15.27 16.32
CA LEU A 394 -25.77 -14.28 15.25
C LEU A 394 -24.40 -13.58 15.36
N ALA A 395 -23.97 -13.25 16.55
CA ALA A 395 -22.63 -12.67 16.79
C ALA A 395 -21.49 -13.67 16.48
N GLU A 396 -21.71 -14.96 16.75
CA GLU A 396 -20.75 -16.02 16.41
C GLU A 396 -20.72 -16.28 14.90
N LEU A 397 -21.89 -16.28 14.23
CA LEU A 397 -21.97 -16.39 12.76
C LEU A 397 -21.23 -15.23 12.08
N LEU A 398 -21.35 -14.01 12.61
CA LEU A 398 -20.62 -12.85 12.09
C LEU A 398 -19.11 -13.00 12.27
N PHE A 399 -18.66 -13.48 13.43
CA PHE A 399 -17.24 -13.75 13.69
C PHE A 399 -16.71 -14.81 12.70
N ALA A 400 -17.39 -15.96 12.59
CA ALA A 400 -16.99 -17.03 11.69
C ALA A 400 -16.94 -16.56 10.21
N TRP A 401 -17.95 -15.77 9.80
CA TRP A 401 -18.04 -15.22 8.45
C TRP A 401 -16.85 -14.29 8.11
N LYS A 402 -16.53 -13.37 9.02
CA LYS A 402 -15.38 -12.46 8.88
C LYS A 402 -14.06 -13.21 8.71
N VAL A 403 -13.85 -14.28 9.47
CA VAL A 403 -12.64 -15.10 9.32
C VAL A 403 -12.69 -15.91 8.02
N CYS A 404 -13.86 -16.49 7.67
CA CYS A 404 -14.02 -17.34 6.51
C CYS A 404 -13.73 -16.62 5.18
N LYS A 405 -14.03 -15.32 5.09
CA LYS A 405 -13.68 -14.43 3.98
C LYS A 405 -12.19 -14.51 3.60
N HIS A 406 -11.33 -14.79 4.54
CA HIS A 406 -9.87 -14.78 4.37
C HIS A 406 -9.24 -16.19 4.35
N VAL A 407 -10.06 -17.23 4.24
CA VAL A 407 -9.60 -18.61 4.09
C VAL A 407 -9.56 -19.00 2.62
N LYS A 408 -8.51 -19.67 2.20
CA LYS A 408 -8.37 -20.16 0.82
C LYS A 408 -9.52 -21.08 0.43
N SER A 409 -10.15 -20.82 -0.73
CA SER A 409 -11.31 -21.56 -1.23
C SER A 409 -10.96 -23.03 -1.59
N ASN A 410 -11.87 -24.01 -1.34
CA ASN A 410 -13.14 -23.80 -0.62
C ASN A 410 -12.87 -23.60 0.87
N GLY A 411 -13.26 -22.42 1.39
CA GLY A 411 -13.02 -22.02 2.78
C GLY A 411 -14.20 -22.44 3.71
N ILE A 412 -13.84 -23.09 4.82
CA ILE A 412 -14.78 -23.43 5.90
C ILE A 412 -14.13 -23.03 7.23
N VAL A 413 -14.93 -22.38 8.08
CA VAL A 413 -14.53 -22.04 9.46
C VAL A 413 -15.56 -22.59 10.42
N VAL A 414 -15.11 -23.37 11.39
CA VAL A 414 -15.91 -23.78 12.55
C VAL A 414 -15.46 -22.92 13.73
N SER A 415 -16.42 -22.31 14.44
CA SER A 415 -16.10 -21.43 15.58
C SER A 415 -17.04 -21.65 16.77
N GLY A 416 -16.53 -21.32 17.94
CA GLY A 416 -17.24 -21.30 19.21
C GLY A 416 -16.55 -20.33 20.18
N ASP A 417 -17.33 -19.62 20.97
CA ASP A 417 -16.83 -18.57 21.89
C ASP A 417 -15.91 -17.54 21.17
N ARG A 418 -16.33 -17.12 19.95
CA ARG A 418 -15.59 -16.20 19.08
C ARG A 418 -14.11 -16.58 18.92
N THR A 419 -13.90 -17.88 18.74
CA THR A 419 -12.60 -18.48 18.50
C THR A 419 -12.76 -19.53 17.38
N THR A 420 -11.88 -19.52 16.41
CA THR A 420 -11.83 -20.60 15.43
C THR A 420 -11.43 -21.89 16.13
N ILE A 421 -12.11 -22.97 15.83
CA ILE A 421 -11.83 -24.31 16.39
C ILE A 421 -11.57 -25.34 15.31
N GLY A 422 -11.84 -25.00 14.04
CA GLY A 422 -11.51 -25.82 12.89
C GLY A 422 -11.56 -24.98 11.61
N VAL A 423 -10.59 -25.19 10.72
CA VAL A 423 -10.47 -24.51 9.44
C VAL A 423 -10.22 -25.53 8.34
N GLY A 424 -11.09 -25.54 7.33
CA GLY A 424 -10.88 -26.26 6.08
C GLY A 424 -10.54 -25.28 4.97
N ALA A 425 -9.40 -25.46 4.30
CA ALA A 425 -8.91 -24.51 3.30
C ALA A 425 -8.38 -25.24 2.06
N GLY A 426 -8.53 -24.61 0.88
CA GLY A 426 -7.86 -25.02 -0.34
C GLY A 426 -8.28 -26.36 -0.92
N GLN A 427 -9.48 -26.85 -0.60
CA GLN A 427 -9.95 -28.14 -1.08
C GLN A 427 -10.74 -28.01 -2.40
N MET A 428 -10.62 -29.02 -3.29
CA MET A 428 -11.32 -29.04 -4.57
C MET A 428 -12.82 -29.18 -4.44
N ASN A 429 -13.32 -29.72 -3.34
CA ASN A 429 -14.76 -29.83 -3.07
C ASN A 429 -15.09 -29.34 -1.66
N ARG A 430 -16.29 -28.76 -1.52
CA ARG A 430 -16.71 -28.10 -0.29
C ARG A 430 -16.94 -29.07 0.87
N VAL A 431 -17.54 -30.22 0.62
CA VAL A 431 -17.76 -31.24 1.68
C VAL A 431 -16.43 -31.77 2.23
N GLY A 432 -15.36 -31.81 1.42
CA GLY A 432 -14.01 -32.14 1.88
C GLY A 432 -13.47 -31.11 2.87
N SER A 433 -13.63 -29.81 2.58
CA SER A 433 -13.29 -28.73 3.50
C SER A 433 -14.09 -28.80 4.81
N VAL A 434 -15.40 -29.08 4.72
CA VAL A 434 -16.27 -29.28 5.89
C VAL A 434 -15.72 -30.40 6.78
N LYS A 435 -15.39 -31.55 6.20
CA LYS A 435 -14.84 -32.69 6.95
C LYS A 435 -13.53 -32.35 7.65
N ILE A 436 -12.62 -31.67 6.96
CA ILE A 436 -11.32 -31.24 7.55
C ILE A 436 -11.54 -30.29 8.72
N ALA A 437 -12.41 -29.27 8.55
CA ALA A 437 -12.70 -28.32 9.62
C ALA A 437 -13.34 -29.00 10.84
N LEU A 438 -14.27 -29.93 10.62
CA LEU A 438 -14.91 -30.69 11.69
C LEU A 438 -13.99 -31.67 12.38
N GLU A 439 -13.10 -32.36 11.64
CA GLU A 439 -12.09 -33.22 12.19
C GLU A 439 -11.13 -32.47 13.12
N GLN A 440 -10.68 -31.28 12.67
CA GLN A 440 -9.85 -30.40 13.50
C GLN A 440 -10.59 -29.90 14.75
N ALA A 441 -11.88 -29.54 14.61
CA ALA A 441 -12.69 -29.12 15.75
C ALA A 441 -12.92 -30.22 16.77
N GLY A 442 -13.03 -31.48 16.31
CA GLY A 442 -13.26 -32.64 17.14
C GLY A 442 -14.52 -32.48 18.03
N GLU A 443 -14.41 -32.82 19.30
CA GLU A 443 -15.53 -32.72 20.27
C GLU A 443 -16.00 -31.25 20.47
N LYS A 444 -15.15 -30.26 20.19
CA LYS A 444 -15.52 -28.84 20.28
C LYS A 444 -16.52 -28.42 19.17
N ALA A 445 -16.74 -29.23 18.14
CA ALA A 445 -17.75 -28.98 17.11
C ALA A 445 -19.19 -29.02 17.66
N LYS A 446 -19.39 -29.68 18.80
CA LYS A 446 -20.71 -29.71 19.45
C LYS A 446 -21.11 -28.32 19.91
N ASP A 447 -22.35 -27.92 19.54
CA ASP A 447 -22.93 -26.60 19.78
C ASP A 447 -22.17 -25.43 19.11
N ALA A 448 -21.23 -25.71 18.21
CA ALA A 448 -20.48 -24.74 17.42
C ALA A 448 -21.22 -24.26 16.17
N ILE A 449 -20.64 -23.31 15.48
CA ILE A 449 -21.16 -22.66 14.27
C ILE A 449 -20.21 -22.89 13.10
N LEU A 450 -20.75 -22.97 11.87
CA LEU A 450 -19.95 -23.16 10.67
C LEU A 450 -20.23 -22.05 9.64
N ALA A 451 -19.16 -21.45 9.11
CA ALA A 451 -19.20 -20.51 7.98
C ALA A 451 -18.58 -21.14 6.73
N SER A 452 -19.15 -20.82 5.58
CA SER A 452 -18.66 -21.26 4.26
C SER A 452 -18.53 -20.08 3.30
N ASP A 453 -17.36 -19.90 2.66
CA ASP A 453 -17.04 -18.83 1.73
C ASP A 453 -17.91 -18.80 0.46
N GLY A 454 -18.53 -19.91 0.12
CA GLY A 454 -19.42 -20.10 -1.02
C GLY A 454 -20.63 -20.97 -0.65
N PHE A 455 -21.62 -21.07 -1.57
CA PHE A 455 -22.83 -21.84 -1.35
C PHE A 455 -22.56 -23.36 -1.26
N PHE A 456 -23.46 -24.08 -0.58
CA PHE A 456 -23.46 -25.54 -0.59
C PHE A 456 -24.12 -26.05 -1.87
N PRO A 457 -23.40 -26.80 -2.74
CA PRO A 457 -23.99 -27.33 -3.97
C PRO A 457 -24.97 -28.47 -3.74
N PHE A 458 -24.86 -29.12 -2.58
CA PHE A 458 -25.70 -30.25 -2.14
C PHE A 458 -25.91 -30.14 -0.63
N ASP A 459 -26.87 -30.91 -0.09
CA ASP A 459 -27.20 -30.95 1.33
C ASP A 459 -26.21 -31.81 2.17
N ASP A 460 -25.25 -32.48 1.52
CA ASP A 460 -24.25 -33.33 2.17
C ASP A 460 -23.38 -32.59 3.21
N SER A 461 -23.00 -31.32 2.89
CA SER A 461 -22.26 -30.47 3.80
C SER A 461 -23.07 -30.10 5.04
N VAL A 462 -24.37 -29.79 4.86
CA VAL A 462 -25.28 -29.47 5.95
C VAL A 462 -25.50 -30.67 6.87
N ARG A 463 -25.74 -31.86 6.29
CA ARG A 463 -25.92 -33.10 7.04
C ARG A 463 -24.64 -33.50 7.77
N THR A 464 -23.47 -33.32 7.14
CA THR A 464 -22.16 -33.60 7.76
C THR A 464 -21.92 -32.69 8.96
N ALA A 465 -22.23 -31.39 8.83
CA ALA A 465 -22.10 -30.41 9.90
C ALA A 465 -23.02 -30.74 11.09
N ALA A 466 -24.30 -31.04 10.81
CA ALA A 466 -25.27 -31.42 11.83
C ALA A 466 -24.86 -32.69 12.60
N ALA A 467 -24.37 -33.69 11.89
CA ALA A 467 -23.89 -34.94 12.51
C ALA A 467 -22.72 -34.72 13.48
N ALA A 468 -21.91 -33.69 13.28
CA ALA A 468 -20.83 -33.27 14.18
C ALA A 468 -21.32 -32.36 15.33
N GLY A 469 -22.59 -31.98 15.37
CA GLY A 469 -23.18 -31.17 16.42
C GLY A 469 -23.18 -29.66 16.15
N ILE A 470 -22.89 -29.24 14.93
CA ILE A 470 -23.05 -27.82 14.52
C ILE A 470 -24.54 -27.43 14.67
N THR A 471 -24.77 -26.22 15.17
CA THR A 471 -26.14 -25.72 15.43
C THR A 471 -26.57 -24.61 14.48
N ALA A 472 -25.64 -23.89 13.87
CA ALA A 472 -25.95 -22.84 12.91
C ALA A 472 -24.92 -22.74 11.79
N LEU A 473 -25.38 -22.33 10.61
CA LEU A 473 -24.60 -22.24 9.38
C LEU A 473 -24.77 -20.85 8.77
N VAL A 474 -23.68 -20.29 8.22
CA VAL A 474 -23.72 -19.08 7.37
C VAL A 474 -23.02 -19.37 6.04
N GLN A 475 -23.67 -18.99 4.94
CA GLN A 475 -23.19 -19.12 3.57
C GLN A 475 -23.81 -18.05 2.67
N PRO A 476 -23.30 -17.80 1.46
CA PRO A 476 -23.87 -16.77 0.58
C PRO A 476 -25.25 -17.10 0.00
N GLY A 477 -25.62 -18.39 -0.15
CA GLY A 477 -26.75 -18.79 -0.98
C GLY A 477 -26.46 -18.67 -2.49
N GLY A 478 -27.46 -18.91 -3.33
CA GLY A 478 -27.37 -18.79 -4.79
C GLY A 478 -27.15 -20.11 -5.54
N SER A 479 -27.25 -21.25 -4.86
CA SER A 479 -27.24 -22.58 -5.49
C SER A 479 -28.65 -22.87 -6.09
N LEU A 480 -28.67 -23.57 -7.23
CA LEU A 480 -29.92 -24.13 -7.75
C LEU A 480 -30.58 -25.13 -6.78
N ARG A 481 -29.82 -25.64 -5.82
CA ARG A 481 -30.24 -26.61 -4.80
C ARG A 481 -30.29 -26.03 -3.38
N ASP A 482 -30.41 -24.72 -3.24
CA ASP A 482 -30.56 -24.07 -1.93
C ASP A 482 -31.71 -24.64 -1.13
N GLN A 483 -32.82 -24.98 -1.80
CA GLN A 483 -33.99 -25.57 -1.16
C GLN A 483 -33.68 -26.95 -0.51
N ASP A 484 -32.81 -27.76 -1.11
CA ASP A 484 -32.39 -29.03 -0.52
C ASP A 484 -31.60 -28.78 0.77
N SER A 485 -30.71 -27.81 0.77
CA SER A 485 -29.90 -27.40 1.95
C SER A 485 -30.77 -26.81 3.06
N ILE A 486 -31.73 -25.95 2.72
CA ILE A 486 -32.71 -25.35 3.67
C ILE A 486 -33.57 -26.45 4.30
N LYS A 487 -34.11 -27.37 3.47
CA LYS A 487 -34.91 -28.50 3.95
C LYS A 487 -34.10 -29.37 4.92
N ALA A 488 -32.88 -29.74 4.56
CA ALA A 488 -31.99 -30.52 5.44
C ALA A 488 -31.71 -29.77 6.76
N ALA A 489 -31.46 -28.48 6.73
CA ALA A 489 -31.24 -27.67 7.92
C ALA A 489 -32.47 -27.65 8.84
N ASN A 490 -33.71 -27.48 8.27
CA ASN A 490 -34.94 -27.53 9.05
C ASN A 490 -35.21 -28.92 9.64
N GLU A 491 -35.03 -30.00 8.86
CA GLU A 491 -35.14 -31.39 9.35
C GLU A 491 -34.22 -31.69 10.53
N LEU A 492 -33.02 -31.06 10.57
CA LEU A 492 -32.03 -31.28 11.57
C LEU A 492 -31.99 -30.21 12.67
N GLY A 493 -32.95 -29.27 12.67
CA GLY A 493 -33.11 -28.24 13.68
C GLY A 493 -32.01 -27.17 13.67
N LEU A 494 -31.29 -26.99 12.55
CA LEU A 494 -30.25 -25.99 12.40
C LEU A 494 -30.79 -24.60 12.10
N VAL A 495 -30.01 -23.56 12.44
CA VAL A 495 -30.15 -22.23 11.82
C VAL A 495 -29.33 -22.22 10.54
N MET A 496 -29.89 -21.65 9.47
CA MET A 496 -29.13 -21.30 8.26
C MET A 496 -29.38 -19.86 7.87
N VAL A 497 -28.27 -19.18 7.57
CA VAL A 497 -28.28 -17.76 7.17
C VAL A 497 -27.60 -17.61 5.82
N PHE A 498 -28.26 -16.84 4.93
CA PHE A 498 -27.71 -16.43 3.64
C PHE A 498 -27.23 -14.99 3.72
N THR A 499 -25.98 -14.75 3.30
CA THR A 499 -25.36 -13.40 3.29
C THR A 499 -25.59 -12.66 1.98
N GLY A 500 -25.90 -13.39 0.89
CA GLY A 500 -25.98 -12.82 -0.46
C GLY A 500 -24.62 -12.45 -1.09
N VAL A 501 -23.53 -12.58 -0.36
CA VAL A 501 -22.15 -12.21 -0.82
C VAL A 501 -21.25 -13.42 -0.70
N ARG A 502 -20.51 -13.73 -1.76
CA ARG A 502 -19.52 -14.80 -1.83
C ARG A 502 -18.11 -14.22 -1.65
N HIS A 503 -17.24 -14.91 -0.94
CA HIS A 503 -15.86 -14.50 -0.67
C HIS A 503 -14.82 -15.55 -1.12
N PHE A 504 -14.70 -15.76 -2.43
CA PHE A 504 -13.66 -16.67 -2.93
C PHE A 504 -12.27 -16.02 -2.84
N LEU A 505 -11.30 -16.80 -2.33
CA LEU A 505 -9.88 -16.42 -2.24
C LEU A 505 -9.01 -17.56 -2.77
N HIS A 506 -8.25 -17.30 -3.85
CA HIS A 506 -7.36 -18.28 -4.50
C HIS A 506 -5.88 -17.95 -4.35
#